data_11121d9f0b46f2e995f025bf13bf9158
#
_entry.id   11121d9f0b46f2e995f025bf13bf9158
#
_cell.length_a   1.000
_cell.length_b   1.000
_cell.length_c   1.000
_cell.angle_alpha   90.00
_cell.angle_beta   90.00
_cell.angle_gamma   90.00
#
_symmetry.space_group_name_H-M   'P 1'
#
loop_
_entity.id
_entity.type
_entity.pdbx_description
1 polymer ?
#
loop_
_entity_poly.entity_id
_entity_poly.type
_entity_poly.pdbx_seq_one_letter_code
_entity_poly.pdbx_strand_id
1 'polypeptide(L)'
;MPQHPPFPKKLPPLRLKNILIVLFLLVGLLPLCLSGLVATNSFRQSLLDTHKAEVQERSGILSTKLTRTGYLHNQDKKDNSLNSELEIIAQSYHGRILVVDQNYRIIEDSFHLAEGRYHVAPEVIRSFRGENATNYNADKYYMVQTTPIYDSLDVKAEDRVVEGVLLFISSTELQRTELQGVSETLRIFTVAVGLLLALISVILASLILRPFAELRAALRKVSVGNLNETVEQNSYLVTAQISEDVNATLRKLRALNESRQEFVSNVSHELKTPITSMRVLADSLISAGDAPLELYKEFMTDISKEIDREAKIIDDLLSLVRMDRSGTVLNRKETDMHEMLEQILKRLRPLAKVNQIELTLHTVREVTAEVDEVKFSLAIMNLVENGIKYNGNQKDGYVQVTLDADHQFCYIRVEDNGIGIPEDQQELVFERFHRVDKARSRETGGTGLGLAITKEIILLHQGMIRLTSEVGKGSTFLVRIPLKYIESSTPAQAASQKKSRRERGKRGEARGE
;
A
#
# COMPACT_ATOMS: atom_id res chain seq x y z
N MET A 1 -21.78 35.44 4.31
CA MET A 1 -21.14 34.20 4.68
C MET A 1 -21.71 33.10 3.79
N PRO A 2 -20.97 32.48 2.86
CA PRO A 2 -21.46 31.36 2.08
C PRO A 2 -21.33 30.10 2.91
N GLN A 3 -22.44 29.39 3.10
CA GLN A 3 -22.50 28.09 3.77
C GLN A 3 -21.83 27.05 2.89
N HIS A 4 -20.78 26.42 3.40
CA HIS A 4 -20.15 25.24 2.78
C HIS A 4 -21.17 24.09 2.74
N PRO A 5 -21.30 23.37 1.62
CA PRO A 5 -22.14 22.18 1.56
C PRO A 5 -21.61 21.10 2.53
N PRO A 6 -22.50 20.34 3.17
CA PRO A 6 -22.08 19.29 4.11
C PRO A 6 -21.29 18.21 3.35
N PHE A 7 -20.12 17.85 3.88
CA PHE A 7 -19.31 16.73 3.39
C PHE A 7 -20.16 15.46 3.31
N PRO A 8 -20.07 14.67 2.22
CA PRO A 8 -20.79 13.42 2.12
C PRO A 8 -20.39 12.51 3.30
N LYS A 9 -21.40 12.01 4.04
CA LYS A 9 -21.20 11.03 5.12
C LYS A 9 -20.39 9.85 4.58
N LYS A 10 -19.15 9.71 5.04
CA LYS A 10 -18.33 8.54 4.71
C LYS A 10 -19.07 7.29 5.13
N LEU A 11 -19.40 6.43 4.18
CA LEU A 11 -19.92 5.09 4.44
C LEU A 11 -18.99 4.38 5.45
N PRO A 12 -19.54 3.61 6.40
CA PRO A 12 -18.70 2.86 7.34
C PRO A 12 -17.77 1.93 6.55
N PRO A 13 -16.51 1.79 6.97
CA PRO A 13 -15.54 0.98 6.24
C PRO A 13 -16.03 -0.48 6.19
N LEU A 14 -16.34 -0.96 4.99
CA LEU A 14 -16.68 -2.35 4.76
C LEU A 14 -15.49 -3.23 5.17
N ARG A 15 -15.77 -4.30 5.92
CA ARG A 15 -14.72 -5.25 6.31
C ARG A 15 -14.20 -5.93 5.03
N LEU A 16 -12.91 -5.83 4.77
CA LEU A 16 -12.25 -6.42 3.58
C LEU A 16 -12.61 -7.91 3.39
N LYS A 17 -12.78 -8.65 4.50
CA LYS A 17 -13.24 -10.04 4.48
C LYS A 17 -14.58 -10.19 3.76
N ASN A 18 -15.55 -9.34 4.05
CA ASN A 18 -16.88 -9.41 3.45
C ASN A 18 -16.84 -9.06 1.95
N ILE A 19 -15.99 -8.10 1.57
CA ILE A 19 -15.80 -7.74 0.16
C ILE A 19 -15.22 -8.94 -0.61
N LEU A 20 -14.22 -9.62 -0.07
CA LEU A 20 -13.61 -10.79 -0.71
C LEU A 20 -14.61 -11.96 -0.84
N ILE A 21 -15.41 -12.23 0.20
CA ILE A 21 -16.45 -13.27 0.16
C ILE A 21 -17.46 -12.97 -0.95
N VAL A 22 -17.98 -11.74 -1.01
CA VAL A 22 -18.95 -11.33 -2.05
C VAL A 22 -18.31 -11.41 -3.45
N LEU A 23 -17.06 -10.99 -3.60
CA LEU A 23 -16.36 -11.07 -4.88
C LEU A 23 -16.19 -12.52 -5.35
N PHE A 24 -15.75 -13.43 -4.46
CA PHE A 24 -15.59 -14.85 -4.81
C PHE A 24 -16.94 -15.50 -5.13
N LEU A 25 -17.99 -15.18 -4.39
CA LEU A 25 -19.34 -15.65 -4.67
C LEU A 25 -19.83 -15.14 -6.03
N LEU A 26 -19.64 -13.87 -6.34
CA LEU A 26 -20.06 -13.29 -7.60
C LEU A 26 -19.33 -13.94 -8.77
N VAL A 27 -18.01 -14.10 -8.68
CA VAL A 27 -17.19 -14.73 -9.72
C VAL A 27 -17.55 -16.20 -9.93
N GLY A 28 -17.94 -16.92 -8.88
CA GLY A 28 -18.32 -18.33 -8.96
C GLY A 28 -19.77 -18.55 -9.37
N LEU A 29 -20.74 -17.83 -8.77
CA LEU A 29 -22.17 -18.03 -9.00
C LEU A 29 -22.67 -17.46 -10.33
N LEU A 30 -22.15 -16.29 -10.75
CA LEU A 30 -22.64 -15.64 -11.96
C LEU A 30 -22.45 -16.50 -13.23
N PRO A 31 -21.25 -17.07 -13.51
CA PRO A 31 -21.07 -17.97 -14.64
C PRO A 31 -21.92 -19.25 -14.51
N LEU A 32 -22.06 -19.78 -13.30
CA LEU A 32 -22.85 -20.98 -13.05
C LEU A 32 -24.33 -20.76 -13.38
N CYS A 33 -24.92 -19.67 -12.89
CA CYS A 33 -26.30 -19.31 -13.20
C CYS A 33 -26.51 -19.04 -14.69
N LEU A 34 -25.58 -18.31 -15.33
CA LEU A 34 -25.65 -18.02 -16.77
C LEU A 34 -25.55 -19.29 -17.60
N SER A 35 -24.62 -20.19 -17.26
CA SER A 35 -24.47 -21.50 -17.90
C SER A 35 -25.74 -22.35 -17.74
N GLY A 36 -26.35 -22.37 -16.57
CA GLY A 36 -27.60 -23.07 -16.33
C GLY A 36 -28.75 -22.55 -17.19
N LEU A 37 -28.87 -21.23 -17.33
CA LEU A 37 -29.89 -20.60 -18.20
C LEU A 37 -29.67 -20.96 -19.67
N VAL A 38 -28.42 -20.86 -20.15
CA VAL A 38 -28.08 -21.22 -21.54
C VAL A 38 -28.33 -22.69 -21.79
N ALA A 39 -27.91 -23.58 -20.90
CA ALA A 39 -28.11 -25.02 -21.03
C ALA A 39 -29.60 -25.37 -21.07
N THR A 40 -30.42 -24.81 -20.18
CA THR A 40 -31.88 -25.06 -20.17
C THR A 40 -32.54 -24.58 -21.45
N ASN A 41 -32.17 -23.39 -21.94
CA ASN A 41 -32.76 -22.86 -23.19
C ASN A 41 -32.30 -23.65 -24.42
N SER A 42 -31.04 -24.04 -24.51
CA SER A 42 -30.52 -24.88 -25.59
C SER A 42 -31.17 -26.26 -25.60
N PHE A 43 -31.34 -26.87 -24.43
CA PHE A 43 -32.01 -28.16 -24.29
C PHE A 43 -33.49 -28.08 -24.71
N ARG A 44 -34.21 -27.02 -24.30
CA ARG A 44 -35.59 -26.74 -24.74
C ARG A 44 -35.69 -26.64 -26.26
N GLN A 45 -34.81 -25.89 -26.91
CA GLN A 45 -34.81 -25.76 -28.36
C GLN A 45 -34.53 -27.11 -29.03
N SER A 46 -33.52 -27.85 -28.56
CA SER A 46 -33.17 -29.16 -29.09
C SER A 46 -34.33 -30.16 -29.01
N LEU A 47 -35.06 -30.19 -27.88
CA LEU A 47 -36.23 -31.06 -27.72
C LEU A 47 -37.35 -30.72 -28.72
N LEU A 48 -37.64 -29.41 -28.87
CA LEU A 48 -38.68 -28.95 -29.79
C LEU A 48 -38.30 -29.18 -31.27
N ASP A 49 -37.03 -28.94 -31.60
CA ASP A 49 -36.55 -29.16 -32.98
C ASP A 49 -36.53 -30.66 -33.36
N THR A 50 -36.14 -31.52 -32.42
CA THR A 50 -36.18 -32.99 -32.61
C THR A 50 -37.63 -33.46 -32.80
N HIS A 51 -38.54 -33.02 -31.92
CA HIS A 51 -39.96 -33.38 -32.03
C HIS A 51 -40.57 -32.86 -33.34
N LYS A 52 -40.24 -31.63 -33.76
CA LYS A 52 -40.67 -31.05 -35.03
C LYS A 52 -40.19 -31.89 -36.24
N ALA A 53 -38.92 -32.26 -36.23
CA ALA A 53 -38.35 -33.08 -37.32
C ALA A 53 -39.04 -34.43 -37.43
N GLU A 54 -39.29 -35.08 -36.27
CA GLU A 54 -39.97 -36.37 -36.21
C GLU A 54 -41.42 -36.29 -36.71
N VAL A 55 -42.21 -35.28 -36.24
CA VAL A 55 -43.57 -35.05 -36.72
C VAL A 55 -43.62 -34.71 -38.20
N GLN A 56 -42.64 -33.90 -38.68
CA GLN A 56 -42.53 -33.56 -40.08
C GLN A 56 -42.24 -34.77 -40.98
N GLU A 57 -41.31 -35.64 -40.55
CA GLU A 57 -41.00 -36.89 -41.26
C GLU A 57 -42.24 -37.82 -41.32
N ARG A 58 -42.88 -38.03 -40.19
CA ARG A 58 -44.10 -38.88 -40.12
C ARG A 58 -45.24 -38.35 -40.95
N SER A 59 -45.49 -37.03 -40.91
CA SER A 59 -46.53 -36.41 -41.72
C SER A 59 -46.24 -36.46 -43.20
N GLY A 60 -44.94 -36.40 -43.62
CA GLY A 60 -44.50 -36.58 -45.00
C GLY A 60 -44.74 -38.00 -45.49
N ILE A 61 -44.42 -39.02 -44.67
CA ILE A 61 -44.71 -40.44 -45.00
C ILE A 61 -46.22 -40.67 -45.17
N LEU A 62 -47.05 -40.16 -44.23
CA LEU A 62 -48.47 -40.30 -44.29
C LEU A 62 -49.07 -39.59 -45.53
N SER A 63 -48.68 -38.35 -45.81
CA SER A 63 -49.09 -37.58 -46.95
C SER A 63 -48.75 -38.35 -48.25
N THR A 64 -47.56 -38.90 -48.40
CA THR A 64 -47.10 -39.69 -49.53
C THR A 64 -47.99 -40.95 -49.69
N LYS A 65 -48.35 -41.60 -48.58
CA LYS A 65 -49.21 -42.79 -48.63
C LYS A 65 -50.65 -42.46 -49.03
N LEU A 66 -51.19 -41.33 -48.47
CA LEU A 66 -52.52 -40.85 -48.87
C LEU A 66 -52.59 -40.46 -50.38
N THR A 67 -51.54 -39.84 -50.90
CA THR A 67 -51.41 -39.55 -52.31
C THR A 67 -51.38 -40.83 -53.15
N ARG A 68 -50.55 -41.81 -52.84
CA ARG A 68 -50.43 -43.06 -53.58
C ARG A 68 -51.70 -43.91 -53.63
N THR A 69 -52.50 -43.87 -52.59
CA THR A 69 -53.78 -44.62 -52.52
C THR A 69 -54.95 -43.89 -53.14
N GLY A 70 -54.73 -42.62 -53.57
CA GLY A 70 -55.82 -41.80 -54.11
C GLY A 70 -56.95 -41.60 -53.13
N TYR A 71 -56.58 -41.46 -51.80
CA TYR A 71 -57.50 -41.44 -50.65
C TYR A 71 -58.62 -40.41 -50.82
N LEU A 72 -58.31 -39.25 -51.39
CA LEU A 72 -59.29 -38.15 -51.61
C LEU A 72 -60.29 -38.41 -52.72
N HIS A 73 -59.97 -39.27 -53.72
CA HIS A 73 -60.82 -39.59 -54.86
C HIS A 73 -61.77 -40.77 -54.55
N ASN A 74 -61.40 -41.67 -53.64
CA ASN A 74 -62.12 -42.95 -53.44
C ASN A 74 -62.96 -42.89 -52.12
N GLN A 75 -63.80 -41.87 -51.98
CA GLN A 75 -64.60 -41.69 -50.76
C GLN A 75 -65.62 -42.82 -50.50
N ASP A 76 -66.01 -43.58 -51.50
CA ASP A 76 -66.92 -44.72 -51.34
C ASP A 76 -66.26 -46.02 -50.85
N LYS A 77 -64.92 -46.08 -50.86
CA LYS A 77 -64.14 -47.17 -50.24
C LYS A 77 -63.25 -46.58 -49.17
N LYS A 78 -63.83 -46.27 -47.98
CA LYS A 78 -63.04 -45.95 -46.82
C LYS A 78 -62.07 -47.10 -46.59
N ASP A 79 -60.79 -46.86 -46.83
CA ASP A 79 -59.70 -47.82 -46.53
C ASP A 79 -59.51 -47.84 -44.99
N ASN A 80 -60.28 -48.77 -44.39
CA ASN A 80 -60.27 -48.95 -42.89
C ASN A 80 -58.86 -49.18 -42.36
N SER A 81 -57.93 -49.66 -43.17
CA SER A 81 -56.52 -49.88 -42.78
C SER A 81 -55.78 -48.56 -42.58
N LEU A 82 -55.95 -47.61 -43.50
CA LEU A 82 -55.31 -46.28 -43.41
C LEU A 82 -55.91 -45.46 -42.30
N ASN A 83 -57.19 -45.48 -42.10
CA ASN A 83 -57.83 -44.78 -40.96
C ASN A 83 -57.34 -45.30 -39.63
N SER A 84 -57.24 -46.65 -39.48
CA SER A 84 -56.65 -47.25 -38.29
C SER A 84 -55.18 -46.85 -38.09
N GLU A 85 -54.40 -46.71 -39.17
CA GLU A 85 -53.02 -46.27 -39.08
C GLU A 85 -52.91 -44.78 -38.65
N LEU A 86 -53.75 -43.89 -39.19
CA LEU A 86 -53.86 -42.50 -38.76
C LEU A 86 -54.21 -42.39 -37.28
N GLU A 87 -55.15 -43.21 -36.80
CA GLU A 87 -55.55 -43.26 -35.40
C GLU A 87 -54.42 -43.72 -34.48
N ILE A 88 -53.73 -44.84 -34.83
CA ILE A 88 -52.59 -45.37 -34.06
C ILE A 88 -51.46 -44.32 -33.95
N ILE A 89 -51.14 -43.67 -35.06
CA ILE A 89 -50.09 -42.63 -35.08
C ILE A 89 -50.55 -41.43 -34.26
N ALA A 90 -51.80 -40.96 -34.42
CA ALA A 90 -52.30 -39.87 -33.62
C ALA A 90 -52.23 -40.17 -32.13
N GLN A 91 -52.58 -41.39 -31.70
CA GLN A 91 -52.51 -41.84 -30.31
C GLN A 91 -51.04 -41.88 -29.80
N SER A 92 -50.11 -42.39 -30.62
CA SER A 92 -48.67 -42.49 -30.23
C SER A 92 -48.04 -41.12 -29.95
N TYR A 93 -48.53 -40.07 -30.62
CA TYR A 93 -48.06 -38.67 -30.39
C TYR A 93 -48.99 -37.89 -29.47
N HIS A 94 -49.94 -38.56 -28.79
CA HIS A 94 -50.93 -37.93 -27.95
C HIS A 94 -51.57 -36.73 -28.67
N GLY A 95 -51.79 -36.91 -29.96
CA GLY A 95 -52.16 -35.88 -30.89
C GLY A 95 -53.40 -36.23 -31.70
N ARG A 96 -53.67 -35.45 -32.76
CA ARG A 96 -54.81 -35.60 -33.64
C ARG A 96 -54.39 -35.39 -35.06
N ILE A 97 -54.84 -36.22 -35.97
CA ILE A 97 -54.58 -36.09 -37.41
C ILE A 97 -55.91 -35.80 -38.11
N LEU A 98 -55.90 -34.75 -38.93
CA LEU A 98 -57.02 -34.35 -39.78
C LEU A 98 -56.60 -34.37 -41.25
N VAL A 99 -57.48 -34.83 -42.14
CA VAL A 99 -57.34 -34.71 -43.61
C VAL A 99 -58.35 -33.71 -44.07
N VAL A 100 -57.87 -32.65 -44.74
CA VAL A 100 -58.71 -31.53 -45.21
C VAL A 100 -58.70 -31.51 -46.75
N ASP A 101 -59.86 -31.39 -47.40
CA ASP A 101 -59.99 -31.29 -48.84
C ASP A 101 -59.79 -29.88 -49.43
N GLN A 102 -59.85 -29.74 -50.77
CA GLN A 102 -59.71 -28.45 -51.45
C GLN A 102 -60.75 -27.40 -51.03
N ASN A 103 -61.89 -27.82 -50.47
CA ASN A 103 -62.92 -26.94 -49.97
C ASN A 103 -62.76 -26.58 -48.50
N TYR A 104 -61.59 -26.89 -47.95
CA TYR A 104 -61.31 -26.71 -46.47
C TYR A 104 -62.19 -27.54 -45.57
N ARG A 105 -62.83 -28.62 -46.10
CA ARG A 105 -63.66 -29.51 -45.29
C ARG A 105 -62.84 -30.68 -44.73
N ILE A 106 -63.02 -31.01 -43.48
CA ILE A 106 -62.39 -32.18 -42.87
C ILE A 106 -63.06 -33.43 -43.36
N ILE A 107 -62.33 -34.26 -44.11
CA ILE A 107 -62.80 -35.53 -44.65
C ILE A 107 -62.60 -36.65 -43.65
N GLU A 108 -61.45 -36.63 -42.96
CA GLU A 108 -61.09 -37.65 -41.96
C GLU A 108 -60.54 -36.99 -40.72
N ASP A 109 -60.87 -37.56 -39.57
CA ASP A 109 -60.44 -37.11 -38.27
C ASP A 109 -60.15 -38.35 -37.40
N SER A 110 -58.92 -38.50 -36.97
CA SER A 110 -58.49 -39.64 -36.13
C SER A 110 -59.29 -39.81 -34.81
N PHE A 111 -60.10 -38.82 -34.41
CA PHE A 111 -61.00 -38.91 -33.28
C PHE A 111 -62.49 -38.85 -33.65
N HIS A 112 -62.81 -38.75 -34.96
CA HIS A 112 -64.18 -38.68 -35.47
C HIS A 112 -65.04 -37.52 -34.91
N LEU A 113 -64.42 -36.44 -34.40
CA LEU A 113 -65.12 -35.33 -33.72
C LEU A 113 -65.49 -34.17 -34.65
N ALA A 114 -64.81 -34.00 -35.75
CA ALA A 114 -64.92 -32.83 -36.63
C ALA A 114 -65.13 -33.14 -38.11
N GLU A 115 -65.37 -34.40 -38.47
CA GLU A 115 -65.65 -34.78 -39.87
C GLU A 115 -66.82 -33.96 -40.41
N GLY A 116 -66.64 -33.52 -41.68
CA GLY A 116 -67.58 -32.67 -42.34
C GLY A 116 -67.60 -31.20 -42.00
N ARG A 117 -66.84 -30.77 -40.99
CA ARG A 117 -66.70 -29.36 -40.63
C ARG A 117 -65.62 -28.68 -41.49
N TYR A 118 -65.72 -27.35 -41.57
CA TYR A 118 -64.69 -26.56 -42.30
C TYR A 118 -63.57 -26.20 -41.32
N HIS A 119 -62.31 -26.32 -41.80
CA HIS A 119 -61.11 -25.92 -41.05
C HIS A 119 -60.25 -24.99 -41.86
N VAL A 120 -60.36 -23.69 -41.59
CA VAL A 120 -59.61 -22.65 -42.28
C VAL A 120 -58.63 -22.04 -41.31
N ALA A 121 -57.36 -22.45 -41.40
CA ALA A 121 -56.26 -21.95 -40.57
C ALA A 121 -55.12 -21.44 -41.46
N PRO A 122 -54.31 -20.47 -41.02
CA PRO A 122 -53.21 -19.93 -41.81
C PRO A 122 -52.20 -21.01 -42.29
N GLU A 123 -51.99 -22.03 -41.47
CA GLU A 123 -51.11 -23.16 -41.78
C GLU A 123 -51.68 -24.02 -42.91
N VAL A 124 -52.99 -24.26 -42.92
CA VAL A 124 -53.71 -25.03 -43.95
C VAL A 124 -53.63 -24.27 -45.27
N ILE A 125 -53.87 -22.94 -45.28
CA ILE A 125 -53.82 -22.09 -46.48
C ILE A 125 -52.41 -22.11 -47.05
N ARG A 126 -51.37 -22.09 -46.25
CA ARG A 126 -49.98 -22.21 -46.73
C ARG A 126 -49.71 -23.57 -47.37
N SER A 127 -50.20 -24.64 -46.75
CA SER A 127 -50.02 -25.99 -47.23
C SER A 127 -50.74 -26.22 -48.63
N PHE A 128 -51.85 -25.56 -48.85
CA PHE A 128 -52.47 -25.57 -50.19
C PHE A 128 -51.65 -24.88 -51.31
N ARG A 129 -50.63 -24.06 -50.92
CA ARG A 129 -49.64 -23.48 -51.80
C ARG A 129 -48.43 -24.40 -52.02
N GLY A 130 -48.45 -25.62 -51.45
CA GLY A 130 -47.36 -26.59 -51.56
C GLY A 130 -46.31 -26.48 -50.51
N GLU A 131 -46.49 -25.63 -49.47
CA GLU A 131 -45.51 -25.41 -48.36
C GLU A 131 -45.88 -26.27 -47.16
N ASN A 132 -44.85 -26.89 -46.54
CA ASN A 132 -45.01 -27.44 -45.19
C ASN A 132 -45.02 -26.31 -44.16
N ALA A 133 -46.01 -26.26 -43.33
CA ALA A 133 -46.08 -25.25 -42.26
C ALA A 133 -46.12 -25.90 -40.87
N THR A 134 -45.31 -25.37 -39.95
CA THR A 134 -45.28 -25.78 -38.56
C THR A 134 -45.65 -24.59 -37.69
N ASN A 135 -46.56 -24.78 -36.74
CA ASN A 135 -46.93 -23.80 -35.73
C ASN A 135 -46.88 -24.42 -34.34
N TYR A 136 -46.13 -23.80 -33.42
CA TYR A 136 -46.02 -24.25 -32.05
C TYR A 136 -46.79 -23.31 -31.11
N ASN A 137 -47.76 -23.86 -30.41
CA ASN A 137 -48.47 -23.12 -29.39
C ASN A 137 -47.92 -23.43 -28.01
N ALA A 138 -47.11 -22.49 -27.46
CA ALA A 138 -46.46 -22.65 -26.18
C ALA A 138 -47.44 -22.66 -24.98
N ASP A 139 -48.58 -21.98 -25.10
CA ASP A 139 -49.54 -21.86 -23.99
C ASP A 139 -50.37 -23.13 -23.80
N LYS A 140 -50.68 -23.79 -24.91
CA LYS A 140 -51.53 -24.99 -24.93
C LYS A 140 -50.72 -26.28 -25.14
N TYR A 141 -49.39 -26.20 -25.21
CA TYR A 141 -48.45 -27.32 -25.33
C TYR A 141 -48.80 -28.28 -26.49
N TYR A 142 -49.07 -27.74 -27.69
CA TYR A 142 -49.18 -28.53 -28.88
C TYR A 142 -48.46 -27.91 -30.09
N MET A 143 -48.11 -28.77 -31.00
CA MET A 143 -47.52 -28.40 -32.29
C MET A 143 -48.46 -28.83 -33.41
N VAL A 144 -48.67 -27.95 -34.37
CA VAL A 144 -49.45 -28.24 -35.60
C VAL A 144 -48.45 -28.29 -36.77
N GLN A 145 -48.43 -29.41 -37.43
CA GLN A 145 -47.70 -29.61 -38.69
C GLN A 145 -48.72 -29.80 -39.81
N THR A 146 -48.59 -29.03 -40.88
CA THR A 146 -49.38 -29.23 -42.09
C THR A 146 -48.49 -29.68 -43.25
N THR A 147 -48.99 -30.67 -44.01
CA THR A 147 -48.27 -31.27 -45.13
C THR A 147 -49.21 -31.40 -46.31
N PRO A 148 -48.89 -30.92 -47.50
CA PRO A 148 -49.73 -31.03 -48.67
C PRO A 148 -49.89 -32.49 -49.15
N ILE A 149 -51.11 -32.86 -49.56
CA ILE A 149 -51.43 -34.13 -50.23
C ILE A 149 -51.63 -33.80 -51.69
N TYR A 150 -50.90 -34.47 -52.60
CA TYR A 150 -50.90 -34.19 -53.98
C TYR A 150 -51.85 -35.16 -54.77
N ASP A 151 -52.22 -34.79 -55.98
CA ASP A 151 -52.97 -35.61 -56.86
C ASP A 151 -52.18 -36.84 -57.35
N SER A 152 -50.90 -36.62 -57.66
CA SER A 152 -50.02 -37.68 -58.15
C SER A 152 -48.56 -37.36 -57.80
N LEU A 153 -47.75 -38.41 -57.54
CA LEU A 153 -46.31 -38.32 -57.34
C LEU A 153 -45.50 -38.54 -58.62
N ASP A 154 -46.17 -39.03 -59.72
CA ASP A 154 -45.53 -39.38 -60.99
C ASP A 154 -45.25 -38.14 -61.84
N VAL A 155 -45.73 -36.97 -61.49
CA VAL A 155 -45.52 -35.69 -62.13
C VAL A 155 -44.37 -34.93 -61.50
N LYS A 156 -43.67 -34.09 -62.27
CA LYS A 156 -42.59 -33.24 -61.70
C LYS A 156 -43.14 -32.39 -60.55
N ALA A 157 -42.30 -32.15 -59.59
CA ALA A 157 -42.70 -31.44 -58.33
C ALA A 157 -43.34 -30.07 -58.58
N GLU A 158 -42.97 -29.38 -59.68
CA GLU A 158 -43.49 -28.07 -60.09
C GLU A 158 -44.92 -28.12 -60.69
N ASP A 159 -45.35 -29.29 -61.22
CA ASP A 159 -46.62 -29.48 -61.84
C ASP A 159 -47.65 -30.22 -60.98
N ARG A 160 -47.30 -30.52 -59.71
CA ARG A 160 -48.18 -31.22 -58.77
C ARG A 160 -49.27 -30.31 -58.26
N VAL A 161 -50.49 -30.77 -58.32
CA VAL A 161 -51.65 -30.06 -57.76
C VAL A 161 -51.91 -30.56 -56.32
N VAL A 162 -52.08 -29.64 -55.37
CA VAL A 162 -52.42 -29.97 -54.01
C VAL A 162 -53.94 -30.24 -53.94
N GLU A 163 -54.31 -31.46 -53.60
CA GLU A 163 -55.71 -31.88 -53.48
C GLU A 163 -56.24 -31.82 -52.06
N GLY A 164 -55.35 -31.86 -51.07
CA GLY A 164 -55.72 -31.79 -49.70
C GLY A 164 -54.52 -31.46 -48.81
N VAL A 165 -54.79 -31.34 -47.55
CA VAL A 165 -53.77 -31.05 -46.53
C VAL A 165 -53.94 -32.03 -45.36
N LEU A 166 -52.83 -32.71 -45.06
CA LEU A 166 -52.72 -33.46 -43.80
C LEU A 166 -52.34 -32.48 -42.66
N LEU A 167 -53.19 -32.41 -41.65
CA LEU A 167 -52.96 -31.62 -40.46
C LEU A 167 -52.63 -32.56 -39.30
N PHE A 168 -51.37 -32.50 -38.81
CA PHE A 168 -50.96 -33.32 -37.69
C PHE A 168 -50.75 -32.41 -36.46
N ILE A 169 -51.61 -32.56 -35.47
CA ILE A 169 -51.56 -31.88 -34.17
C ILE A 169 -50.95 -32.85 -33.20
N SER A 170 -49.78 -32.53 -32.65
CA SER A 170 -49.06 -33.36 -31.67
C SER A 170 -48.97 -32.65 -30.32
N SER A 171 -49.09 -33.38 -29.23
CA SER A 171 -48.85 -32.84 -27.87
C SER A 171 -47.33 -32.68 -27.64
N THR A 172 -46.95 -31.58 -27.01
CA THR A 172 -45.57 -31.33 -26.52
C THR A 172 -45.47 -31.42 -25.00
N GLU A 173 -46.44 -32.07 -24.34
CA GLU A 173 -46.46 -32.19 -22.89
C GLU A 173 -45.34 -33.10 -22.34
N LEU A 174 -44.96 -34.12 -23.11
CA LEU A 174 -43.83 -35.00 -22.81
C LEU A 174 -42.53 -34.21 -22.76
N GLN A 175 -42.28 -33.41 -23.78
CA GLN A 175 -41.07 -32.54 -23.90
C GLN A 175 -41.04 -31.53 -22.76
N ARG A 176 -42.20 -31.04 -22.31
CA ARG A 176 -42.31 -30.17 -21.14
C ARG A 176 -41.92 -30.89 -19.83
N THR A 177 -42.41 -32.11 -19.60
CA THR A 177 -42.08 -32.87 -18.39
C THR A 177 -40.60 -33.25 -18.36
N GLU A 178 -40.00 -33.64 -19.48
CA GLU A 178 -38.57 -33.89 -19.58
C GLU A 178 -37.73 -32.62 -19.28
N LEU A 179 -38.14 -31.46 -19.83
CA LEU A 179 -37.52 -30.18 -19.55
C LEU A 179 -37.60 -29.78 -18.08
N GLN A 180 -38.78 -30.04 -17.46
CA GLN A 180 -38.94 -29.79 -16.02
C GLN A 180 -38.00 -30.65 -15.18
N GLY A 181 -37.86 -31.94 -15.47
CA GLY A 181 -36.96 -32.85 -14.77
C GLY A 181 -35.50 -32.39 -14.85
N VAL A 182 -35.05 -31.99 -16.06
CA VAL A 182 -33.69 -31.46 -16.26
C VAL A 182 -33.49 -30.13 -15.53
N SER A 183 -34.48 -29.24 -15.62
CA SER A 183 -34.40 -27.92 -14.94
C SER A 183 -34.37 -28.02 -13.42
N GLU A 184 -35.08 -28.99 -12.83
CA GLU A 184 -35.03 -29.27 -11.38
C GLU A 184 -33.67 -29.82 -10.96
N THR A 185 -33.15 -30.78 -11.71
CA THR A 185 -31.82 -31.35 -11.49
C THR A 185 -30.75 -30.26 -11.53
N LEU A 186 -30.78 -29.40 -12.56
CA LEU A 186 -29.87 -28.26 -12.69
C LEU A 186 -30.01 -27.26 -11.53
N ARG A 187 -31.22 -26.99 -11.05
CA ARG A 187 -31.46 -26.13 -9.89
C ARG A 187 -30.84 -26.70 -8.62
N ILE A 188 -31.09 -27.99 -8.34
CA ILE A 188 -30.52 -28.67 -7.16
C ILE A 188 -28.98 -28.63 -7.24
N PHE A 189 -28.40 -28.93 -8.41
CA PHE A 189 -26.96 -28.86 -8.63
C PHE A 189 -26.42 -27.45 -8.41
N THR A 190 -27.08 -26.42 -8.95
CA THR A 190 -26.68 -25.02 -8.79
C THR A 190 -26.69 -24.59 -7.33
N VAL A 191 -27.71 -24.98 -6.55
CA VAL A 191 -27.79 -24.69 -5.11
C VAL A 191 -26.67 -25.42 -4.35
N ALA A 192 -26.45 -26.69 -4.63
CA ALA A 192 -25.41 -27.47 -3.97
C ALA A 192 -24.01 -26.90 -4.21
N VAL A 193 -23.69 -26.59 -5.49
CA VAL A 193 -22.42 -25.96 -5.86
C VAL A 193 -22.31 -24.54 -5.26
N GLY A 194 -23.41 -23.79 -5.23
CA GLY A 194 -23.45 -22.46 -4.63
C GLY A 194 -23.13 -22.49 -3.13
N LEU A 195 -23.67 -23.45 -2.38
CA LEU A 195 -23.33 -23.63 -0.96
C LEU A 195 -21.87 -24.02 -0.76
N LEU A 196 -21.34 -24.89 -1.61
CA LEU A 196 -19.93 -25.28 -1.59
C LEU A 196 -19.02 -24.06 -1.88
N LEU A 197 -19.36 -23.28 -2.89
CA LEU A 197 -18.62 -22.04 -3.22
C LEU A 197 -18.68 -21.03 -2.08
N ALA A 198 -19.81 -20.90 -1.38
CA ALA A 198 -19.94 -20.04 -0.22
C ALA A 198 -19.00 -20.48 0.93
N LEU A 199 -18.94 -21.77 1.22
CA LEU A 199 -18.03 -22.33 2.21
C LEU A 199 -16.57 -22.08 1.83
N ILE A 200 -16.18 -22.38 0.59
CA ILE A 200 -14.82 -22.16 0.07
C ILE A 200 -14.47 -20.67 0.14
N SER A 201 -15.39 -19.77 -0.22
CA SER A 201 -15.16 -18.32 -0.19
C SER A 201 -14.85 -17.81 1.22
N VAL A 202 -15.55 -18.33 2.25
CA VAL A 202 -15.31 -17.96 3.66
C VAL A 202 -13.93 -18.46 4.12
N ILE A 203 -13.59 -19.71 3.77
CA ILE A 203 -12.29 -20.31 4.12
C ILE A 203 -11.15 -19.52 3.44
N LEU A 204 -11.26 -19.31 2.13
CA LEU A 204 -10.23 -18.64 1.34
C LEU A 204 -10.02 -17.18 1.79
N ALA A 205 -11.12 -16.43 2.01
CA ALA A 205 -11.04 -15.07 2.56
C ALA A 205 -10.39 -15.04 3.95
N SER A 206 -10.62 -16.05 4.79
CA SER A 206 -10.02 -16.15 6.12
C SER A 206 -8.52 -16.47 6.04
N LEU A 207 -8.12 -17.37 5.16
CA LEU A 207 -6.71 -17.74 4.93
C LEU A 207 -5.91 -16.57 4.36
N ILE A 208 -6.45 -15.87 3.37
CA ILE A 208 -5.79 -14.71 2.74
C ILE A 208 -5.58 -13.56 3.75
N LEU A 209 -6.54 -13.34 4.65
CA LEU A 209 -6.47 -12.22 5.60
C LEU A 209 -5.76 -12.53 6.91
N ARG A 210 -5.50 -13.80 7.20
CA ARG A 210 -4.82 -14.23 8.44
C ARG A 210 -3.47 -13.54 8.68
N PRO A 211 -2.53 -13.46 7.70
CA PRO A 211 -1.24 -12.81 7.89
C PRO A 211 -1.36 -11.31 8.23
N PHE A 212 -2.35 -10.62 7.65
CA PHE A 212 -2.61 -9.21 7.97
C PHE A 212 -3.17 -9.01 9.39
N ALA A 213 -3.96 -9.97 9.89
CA ALA A 213 -4.46 -9.92 11.26
C ALA A 213 -3.32 -10.14 12.27
N GLU A 214 -2.38 -11.03 11.98
CA GLU A 214 -1.20 -11.29 12.80
C GLU A 214 -0.24 -10.08 12.80
N LEU A 215 0.02 -9.48 11.63
CA LEU A 215 0.78 -8.24 11.50
C LEU A 215 0.17 -7.10 12.34
N ARG A 216 -1.16 -6.92 12.26
CA ARG A 216 -1.88 -5.94 13.06
C ARG A 216 -1.77 -6.21 14.57
N ALA A 217 -1.83 -7.47 14.98
CA ALA A 217 -1.68 -7.85 16.39
C ALA A 217 -0.28 -7.53 16.91
N ALA A 218 0.77 -7.81 16.14
CA ALA A 218 2.15 -7.47 16.48
C ALA A 218 2.34 -5.95 16.60
N LEU A 219 1.86 -5.17 15.63
CA LEU A 219 1.89 -3.70 15.67
C LEU A 219 1.15 -3.12 16.88
N ARG A 220 0.05 -3.76 17.31
CA ARG A 220 -0.67 -3.34 18.51
C ARG A 220 0.15 -3.55 19.79
N LYS A 221 0.92 -4.64 19.89
CA LYS A 221 1.83 -4.86 21.03
C LYS A 221 2.93 -3.79 21.07
N VAL A 222 3.47 -3.43 19.90
CA VAL A 222 4.44 -2.33 19.78
C VAL A 222 3.83 -1.00 20.25
N SER A 223 2.59 -0.70 19.88
CA SER A 223 1.92 0.56 20.26
C SER A 223 1.68 0.70 21.76
N VAL A 224 1.66 -0.40 22.52
CA VAL A 224 1.55 -0.42 23.98
C VAL A 224 2.93 -0.29 24.67
N GLY A 225 4.01 -0.13 23.89
CA GLY A 225 5.36 0.10 24.40
C GLY A 225 6.29 -1.11 24.38
N ASN A 226 5.84 -2.27 23.90
CA ASN A 226 6.71 -3.43 23.73
C ASN A 226 7.54 -3.31 22.46
N LEU A 227 8.64 -2.56 22.54
CA LEU A 227 9.55 -2.38 21.40
C LEU A 227 10.38 -3.64 21.10
N ASN A 228 10.40 -4.66 21.99
CA ASN A 228 11.19 -5.88 21.78
C ASN A 228 10.49 -6.94 20.92
N GLU A 229 9.24 -6.69 20.52
CA GLU A 229 8.52 -7.57 19.61
C GLU A 229 9.18 -7.56 18.22
N THR A 230 9.37 -8.74 17.64
CA THR A 230 9.77 -8.90 16.23
C THR A 230 8.55 -9.28 15.42
N VAL A 231 8.40 -8.69 14.26
CA VAL A 231 7.29 -8.97 13.34
C VAL A 231 7.80 -9.93 12.27
N GLU A 232 7.41 -11.21 12.34
CA GLU A 232 7.82 -12.22 11.37
C GLU A 232 6.59 -12.66 10.58
N GLN A 233 6.41 -12.14 9.37
CA GLN A 233 5.36 -12.53 8.44
C GLN A 233 5.93 -12.74 7.04
N ASN A 234 6.11 -14.02 6.67
CA ASN A 234 6.70 -14.44 5.39
C ASN A 234 5.68 -15.08 4.44
N SER A 235 4.37 -15.01 4.76
CA SER A 235 3.33 -15.68 3.99
C SER A 235 3.15 -15.12 2.58
N TYR A 236 3.30 -13.82 2.42
CA TYR A 236 3.24 -13.10 1.13
C TYR A 236 4.41 -12.13 1.01
N LEU A 237 4.86 -11.89 -0.22
CA LEU A 237 5.95 -10.95 -0.50
C LEU A 237 5.68 -9.56 0.12
N VAL A 238 4.46 -9.07 -0.01
CA VAL A 238 4.06 -7.75 0.53
C VAL A 238 4.11 -7.75 2.06
N THR A 239 3.62 -8.81 2.74
CA THR A 239 3.68 -8.86 4.21
C THR A 239 5.10 -9.05 4.72
N ALA A 240 5.97 -9.75 4.00
CA ALA A 240 7.38 -9.88 4.30
C ALA A 240 8.11 -8.53 4.21
N GLN A 241 7.89 -7.77 3.14
CA GLN A 241 8.45 -6.42 2.97
C GLN A 241 7.99 -5.47 4.07
N ILE A 242 6.68 -5.45 4.37
CA ILE A 242 6.14 -4.62 5.47
C ILE A 242 6.76 -5.02 6.82
N SER A 243 6.95 -6.32 7.07
CA SER A 243 7.59 -6.81 8.30
C SER A 243 9.04 -6.34 8.40
N GLU A 244 9.78 -6.37 7.31
CA GLU A 244 11.16 -5.88 7.25
C GLU A 244 11.24 -4.37 7.53
N ASP A 245 10.40 -3.55 6.88
CA ASP A 245 10.33 -2.10 7.08
C ASP A 245 9.95 -1.74 8.51
N VAL A 246 8.97 -2.46 9.08
CA VAL A 246 8.55 -2.30 10.48
C VAL A 246 9.70 -2.66 11.42
N ASN A 247 10.36 -3.80 11.21
CA ASN A 247 11.49 -4.21 12.05
C ASN A 247 12.66 -3.23 11.95
N ALA A 248 12.95 -2.69 10.77
CA ALA A 248 13.94 -1.64 10.60
C ALA A 248 13.59 -0.37 11.39
N THR A 249 12.32 0.03 11.36
CA THR A 249 11.81 1.17 12.14
C THR A 249 11.89 0.90 13.65
N LEU A 250 11.53 -0.31 14.10
CA LEU A 250 11.65 -0.72 15.50
C LEU A 250 13.08 -0.71 15.99
N ARG A 251 14.05 -1.19 15.20
CA ARG A 251 15.48 -1.10 15.54
C ARG A 251 15.91 0.34 15.76
N LYS A 252 15.51 1.27 14.88
CA LYS A 252 15.81 2.70 15.04
C LYS A 252 15.17 3.28 16.31
N LEU A 253 13.91 2.93 16.60
CA LEU A 253 13.22 3.39 17.82
C LEU A 253 13.86 2.86 19.09
N ARG A 254 14.32 1.59 19.09
CA ARG A 254 15.06 1.01 20.23
C ARG A 254 16.36 1.76 20.48
N ALA A 255 17.19 1.90 19.44
CA ALA A 255 18.46 2.62 19.54
C ALA A 255 18.26 4.06 20.04
N LEU A 256 17.21 4.76 19.57
CA LEU A 256 16.88 6.09 20.05
C LEU A 256 16.46 6.10 21.52
N ASN A 257 15.64 5.12 21.95
CA ASN A 257 15.18 5.02 23.33
C ASN A 257 16.33 4.65 24.28
N GLU A 258 17.20 3.73 23.88
CA GLU A 258 18.40 3.35 24.63
C GLU A 258 19.35 4.54 24.79
N SER A 259 19.64 5.25 23.72
CA SER A 259 20.45 6.48 23.76
C SER A 259 19.85 7.56 24.67
N ARG A 260 18.51 7.70 24.66
CA ARG A 260 17.82 8.63 25.56
C ARG A 260 17.92 8.21 27.03
N GLN A 261 17.78 6.92 27.34
CA GLN A 261 17.93 6.40 28.71
C GLN A 261 19.36 6.57 29.22
N GLU A 262 20.34 6.25 28.37
CA GLU A 262 21.75 6.44 28.68
C GLU A 262 22.07 7.92 28.94
N PHE A 263 21.54 8.82 28.09
CA PHE A 263 21.67 10.27 28.31
C PHE A 263 21.12 10.70 29.68
N VAL A 264 19.89 10.29 30.04
CA VAL A 264 19.29 10.63 31.33
C VAL A 264 20.10 10.07 32.51
N SER A 265 20.60 8.84 32.37
CA SER A 265 21.46 8.21 33.38
C SER A 265 22.76 8.98 33.56
N ASN A 266 23.43 9.31 32.46
CA ASN A 266 24.72 10.03 32.48
C ASN A 266 24.55 11.44 33.04
N VAL A 267 23.49 12.17 32.68
CA VAL A 267 23.14 13.48 33.26
C VAL A 267 22.99 13.36 34.79
N SER A 268 22.22 12.37 35.24
CA SER A 268 21.98 12.17 36.68
C SER A 268 23.28 11.89 37.46
N HIS A 269 24.17 11.11 36.89
CA HIS A 269 25.46 10.79 37.46
C HIS A 269 26.42 12.00 37.51
N GLU A 270 26.53 12.75 36.41
CA GLU A 270 27.43 13.90 36.28
C GLU A 270 26.96 15.10 37.14
N LEU A 271 25.65 15.25 37.40
CA LEU A 271 25.11 16.26 38.32
C LEU A 271 25.23 15.83 39.78
N LYS A 272 25.07 14.53 40.10
CA LYS A 272 25.12 14.05 41.51
C LYS A 272 26.53 14.18 42.14
N THR A 273 27.56 13.94 41.36
CA THR A 273 28.96 13.93 41.84
C THR A 273 29.39 15.28 42.40
N PRO A 274 29.31 16.43 41.69
CA PRO A 274 29.68 17.74 42.19
C PRO A 274 28.81 18.19 43.39
N ILE A 275 27.50 17.91 43.35
CA ILE A 275 26.60 18.22 44.47
C ILE A 275 27.04 17.48 45.73
N THR A 276 27.41 16.19 45.58
CA THR A 276 27.91 15.42 46.73
C THR A 276 29.25 15.95 47.24
N SER A 277 30.14 16.36 46.35
CA SER A 277 31.45 16.97 46.73
C SER A 277 31.24 18.28 47.49
N MET A 278 30.41 19.19 46.96
CA MET A 278 30.07 20.45 47.63
C MET A 278 29.48 20.21 49.02
N ARG A 279 28.58 19.20 49.13
CA ARG A 279 27.99 18.83 50.41
C ARG A 279 29.03 18.35 51.43
N VAL A 280 29.96 17.48 51.03
CA VAL A 280 31.04 16.98 51.88
C VAL A 280 31.94 18.14 52.35
N LEU A 281 32.31 19.07 51.43
CA LEU A 281 33.08 20.25 51.77
C LEU A 281 32.35 21.14 52.77
N ALA A 282 31.05 21.40 52.54
CA ALA A 282 30.21 22.20 53.46
C ALA A 282 30.05 21.53 54.82
N ASP A 283 29.77 20.20 54.85
CA ASP A 283 29.65 19.45 56.13
C ASP A 283 30.98 19.44 56.91
N SER A 284 32.11 19.32 56.17
CA SER A 284 33.46 19.42 56.79
C SER A 284 33.71 20.80 57.39
N LEU A 285 33.27 21.85 56.68
CA LEU A 285 33.41 23.24 57.17
C LEU A 285 32.57 23.51 58.39
N ILE A 286 31.33 23.00 58.41
CA ILE A 286 30.42 23.10 59.55
C ILE A 286 30.99 22.35 60.76
N SER A 287 31.64 21.20 60.57
CA SER A 287 32.20 20.36 61.61
C SER A 287 33.56 20.85 62.15
N ALA A 288 34.22 21.74 61.38
CA ALA A 288 35.59 22.21 61.74
C ALA A 288 35.66 23.19 62.93
N GLY A 289 34.52 23.68 63.47
CA GLY A 289 34.46 24.57 64.58
C GLY A 289 35.35 25.83 64.48
N ASP A 290 36.35 26.00 65.32
CA ASP A 290 37.28 27.15 65.35
C ASP A 290 38.47 26.99 64.35
N ALA A 291 38.24 26.52 63.17
CA ALA A 291 39.27 26.37 62.14
C ALA A 291 39.88 27.72 61.70
N PRO A 292 41.15 27.77 61.23
CA PRO A 292 41.78 28.99 60.75
C PRO A 292 40.99 29.58 59.56
N LEU A 293 40.96 30.92 59.45
CA LEU A 293 40.26 31.66 58.41
C LEU A 293 40.71 31.26 57.01
N GLU A 294 41.97 30.91 56.88
CA GLU A 294 42.57 30.43 55.64
C GLU A 294 41.90 29.15 55.16
N LEU A 295 41.57 28.22 56.02
CA LEU A 295 40.88 26.97 55.73
C LEU A 295 39.42 27.24 55.22
N TYR A 296 38.73 28.19 55.94
CA TYR A 296 37.41 28.61 55.47
C TYR A 296 37.44 29.19 54.03
N LYS A 297 38.42 30.00 53.71
CA LYS A 297 38.62 30.58 52.41
C LYS A 297 38.90 29.52 51.34
N GLU A 298 39.74 28.52 51.63
CA GLU A 298 40.07 27.41 50.76
C GLU A 298 38.83 26.58 50.44
N PHE A 299 38.10 26.11 51.45
CA PHE A 299 36.86 25.35 51.25
C PHE A 299 35.80 26.13 50.48
N MET A 300 35.60 27.43 50.81
CA MET A 300 34.65 28.28 50.09
C MET A 300 35.07 28.51 48.62
N THR A 301 36.38 28.61 48.39
CA THR A 301 36.92 28.72 47.03
C THR A 301 36.67 27.43 46.21
N ASP A 302 36.83 26.27 46.84
CA ASP A 302 36.60 24.98 46.18
C ASP A 302 35.11 24.73 45.93
N ILE A 303 34.24 25.11 46.90
CA ILE A 303 32.77 25.09 46.67
C ILE A 303 32.38 26.01 45.52
N SER A 304 32.96 27.23 45.42
CA SER A 304 32.69 28.16 44.34
C SER A 304 33.10 27.60 42.98
N LYS A 305 34.30 26.97 42.88
CA LYS A 305 34.75 26.30 41.67
C LYS A 305 33.83 25.18 41.23
N GLU A 306 33.28 24.39 42.18
CA GLU A 306 32.36 23.30 41.87
C GLU A 306 30.99 23.82 41.44
N ILE A 307 30.51 24.95 41.98
CA ILE A 307 29.30 25.65 41.51
C ILE A 307 29.47 26.15 40.07
N ASP A 308 30.60 26.78 39.76
CA ASP A 308 30.90 27.27 38.42
C ASP A 308 30.95 26.12 37.41
N ARG A 309 31.50 24.98 37.82
CA ARG A 309 31.53 23.75 37.03
C ARG A 309 30.13 23.20 36.74
N GLU A 310 29.27 23.15 37.78
CA GLU A 310 27.89 22.69 37.67
C GLU A 310 27.07 23.59 36.73
N ALA A 311 27.23 24.91 36.85
CA ALA A 311 26.62 25.87 35.96
C ALA A 311 27.01 25.62 34.49
N LYS A 312 28.31 25.34 34.24
CA LYS A 312 28.78 24.99 32.88
C LYS A 312 28.16 23.70 32.34
N ILE A 313 28.05 22.65 33.21
CA ILE A 313 27.38 21.39 32.81
C ILE A 313 25.92 21.66 32.39
N ILE A 314 25.18 22.44 33.18
CA ILE A 314 23.78 22.79 32.93
C ILE A 314 23.66 23.57 31.60
N ASP A 315 24.52 24.55 31.35
CA ASP A 315 24.50 25.36 30.14
C ASP A 315 24.84 24.51 28.89
N ASP A 316 25.79 23.60 28.99
CA ASP A 316 26.15 22.64 27.95
C ASP A 316 24.96 21.71 27.63
N LEU A 317 24.28 21.19 28.67
CA LEU A 317 23.09 20.35 28.54
C LEU A 317 21.93 21.09 27.87
N LEU A 318 21.63 22.33 28.30
CA LEU A 318 20.59 23.16 27.71
C LEU A 318 20.89 23.47 26.24
N SER A 319 22.15 23.68 25.90
CA SER A 319 22.61 23.89 24.51
C SER A 319 22.35 22.65 23.66
N LEU A 320 22.70 21.45 24.13
CA LEU A 320 22.42 20.18 23.46
C LEU A 320 20.91 19.95 23.25
N VAL A 321 20.10 20.12 24.32
CA VAL A 321 18.64 19.92 24.23
C VAL A 321 17.98 20.89 23.25
N ARG A 322 18.48 22.12 23.15
CA ARG A 322 17.98 23.10 22.16
C ARG A 322 18.37 22.73 20.73
N MET A 323 19.54 22.12 20.53
CA MET A 323 20.00 21.68 19.20
C MET A 323 19.33 20.40 18.72
N ASP A 324 18.99 19.47 19.62
CA ASP A 324 18.31 18.19 19.31
C ASP A 324 16.86 18.37 18.78
N ARG A 325 16.28 19.54 18.90
CA ARG A 325 14.92 19.80 18.37
C ARG A 325 14.95 19.88 16.86
N SER A 326 14.27 18.96 16.21
CA SER A 326 14.01 18.98 14.75
C SER A 326 13.44 20.35 14.37
N GLY A 327 14.21 21.15 13.64
CA GLY A 327 13.80 22.50 13.20
C GLY A 327 14.53 23.64 13.89
N THR A 328 15.66 23.40 14.56
CA THR A 328 16.53 24.49 15.06
C THR A 328 16.96 25.37 13.88
N VAL A 329 16.38 26.55 13.80
CA VAL A 329 16.75 27.55 12.78
C VAL A 329 18.04 28.22 13.22
N LEU A 330 19.09 28.09 12.38
CA LEU A 330 20.33 28.82 12.56
C LEU A 330 20.10 30.31 12.20
N ASN A 331 20.60 31.21 13.05
CA ASN A 331 20.67 32.65 12.72
C ASN A 331 21.92 32.92 11.88
N ARG A 332 21.87 32.48 10.62
CA ARG A 332 22.99 32.57 9.69
C ARG A 332 23.21 33.99 9.19
N LYS A 333 24.45 34.39 9.18
CA LYS A 333 24.91 35.66 8.62
C LYS A 333 26.19 35.43 7.84
N GLU A 334 26.43 36.25 6.84
CA GLU A 334 27.72 36.29 6.16
C GLU A 334 28.76 36.83 7.15
N THR A 335 29.69 35.98 7.57
CA THR A 335 30.65 36.25 8.64
C THR A 335 32.09 36.15 8.08
N ASP A 336 32.91 37.12 8.39
CA ASP A 336 34.36 37.05 8.12
C ASP A 336 34.98 36.01 9.07
N MET A 337 35.50 34.94 8.48
CA MET A 337 36.05 33.82 9.27
C MET A 337 37.36 34.16 9.92
N HIS A 338 38.17 35.03 9.30
CA HIS A 338 39.44 35.48 9.91
C HIS A 338 39.18 36.33 11.14
N GLU A 339 38.32 37.35 11.03
CA GLU A 339 37.98 38.23 12.14
C GLU A 339 37.35 37.44 13.32
N MET A 340 36.46 36.53 13.03
CA MET A 340 35.82 35.67 14.06
C MET A 340 36.89 34.82 14.77
N LEU A 341 37.79 34.17 14.06
CA LEU A 341 38.87 33.37 14.64
C LEU A 341 39.82 34.22 15.50
N GLU A 342 40.22 35.41 15.04
CA GLU A 342 41.06 36.31 15.81
C GLU A 342 40.40 36.74 17.14
N GLN A 343 39.09 37.00 17.11
CA GLN A 343 38.32 37.32 18.32
C GLN A 343 38.29 36.14 19.28
N ILE A 344 38.14 34.89 18.82
CA ILE A 344 38.18 33.69 19.65
C ILE A 344 39.55 33.55 20.31
N LEU A 345 40.61 33.65 19.53
CA LEU A 345 41.96 33.51 20.03
C LEU A 345 42.30 34.61 21.02
N LYS A 346 41.86 35.85 20.79
CA LYS A 346 42.02 36.99 21.70
C LYS A 346 41.41 36.69 23.08
N ARG A 347 40.22 36.03 23.11
CA ARG A 347 39.55 35.62 24.36
C ARG A 347 40.31 34.50 25.09
N LEU A 348 40.98 33.61 24.37
CA LEU A 348 41.68 32.44 24.92
C LEU A 348 43.17 32.71 25.24
N ARG A 349 43.77 33.80 24.75
CA ARG A 349 45.17 34.21 25.03
C ARG A 349 45.50 34.25 26.55
N PRO A 350 44.60 34.75 27.45
CA PRO A 350 44.90 34.70 28.89
C PRO A 350 45.02 33.27 29.42
N LEU A 351 44.17 32.35 28.95
CA LEU A 351 44.20 30.93 29.33
C LEU A 351 45.46 30.24 28.79
N ALA A 352 45.82 30.51 27.53
CA ALA A 352 47.03 29.99 26.92
C ALA A 352 48.28 30.46 27.66
N LYS A 353 48.33 31.75 28.08
CA LYS A 353 49.47 32.33 28.81
C LYS A 353 49.64 31.68 30.20
N VAL A 354 48.51 31.42 30.90
CA VAL A 354 48.59 30.73 32.21
C VAL A 354 49.15 29.31 32.05
N ASN A 355 48.81 28.62 30.99
CA ASN A 355 49.26 27.25 30.69
C ASN A 355 50.59 27.23 29.91
N GLN A 356 51.25 28.38 29.63
CA GLN A 356 52.49 28.51 28.88
C GLN A 356 52.43 27.92 27.44
N ILE A 357 51.28 28.10 26.78
CA ILE A 357 51.02 27.60 25.42
C ILE A 357 51.11 28.74 24.42
N GLU A 358 51.84 28.52 23.33
CA GLU A 358 51.84 29.42 22.20
C GLU A 358 50.55 29.26 21.37
N LEU A 359 49.79 30.35 21.19
CA LEU A 359 48.52 30.35 20.45
C LEU A 359 48.66 31.21 19.19
N THR A 360 48.57 30.57 18.00
CA THR A 360 48.79 31.22 16.72
C THR A 360 47.63 31.04 15.76
N LEU A 361 47.40 32.06 14.91
CA LEU A 361 46.49 32.00 13.78
C LEU A 361 47.29 32.12 12.48
N HIS A 362 47.12 31.16 11.61
CA HIS A 362 47.68 31.18 10.26
C HIS A 362 46.55 31.21 9.21
N THR A 363 46.43 32.30 8.49
CA THR A 363 45.44 32.45 7.45
C THR A 363 46.08 32.28 6.09
N VAL A 364 45.70 31.20 5.37
CA VAL A 364 46.17 30.94 4.02
C VAL A 364 45.32 31.75 3.02
N ARG A 365 43.99 31.80 3.25
CA ARG A 365 43.01 32.57 2.47
C ARG A 365 41.98 33.18 3.37
N GLU A 366 41.76 34.48 3.24
CA GLU A 366 40.62 35.14 3.86
C GLU A 366 39.35 34.72 3.17
N VAL A 367 38.30 34.45 3.95
CA VAL A 367 37.02 33.93 3.45
C VAL A 367 35.86 34.34 4.34
N THR A 368 34.73 34.63 3.69
CA THR A 368 33.43 34.78 4.36
C THR A 368 32.60 33.51 4.17
N ALA A 369 31.83 33.14 5.20
CA ALA A 369 30.92 32.00 5.16
C ALA A 369 29.57 32.33 5.85
N GLU A 370 28.52 31.70 5.39
CA GLU A 370 27.16 31.83 5.99
C GLU A 370 27.03 30.94 7.23
N VAL A 371 27.31 31.50 8.42
CA VAL A 371 27.27 30.78 9.69
C VAL A 371 26.43 31.49 10.76
N ASP A 372 25.98 30.71 11.74
CA ASP A 372 25.50 31.25 13.03
C ASP A 372 26.74 31.56 13.88
N GLU A 373 27.15 32.81 13.86
CA GLU A 373 28.42 33.27 14.47
C GLU A 373 28.55 32.85 15.93
N VAL A 374 27.45 32.92 16.70
CA VAL A 374 27.47 32.58 18.14
C VAL A 374 27.73 31.08 18.34
N LYS A 375 26.97 30.24 17.64
CA LYS A 375 27.12 28.78 17.77
C LYS A 375 28.45 28.32 17.19
N PHE A 376 28.81 28.84 16.01
CA PHE A 376 30.05 28.44 15.34
C PHE A 376 31.29 28.86 16.14
N SER A 377 31.28 30.07 16.72
CA SER A 377 32.33 30.51 17.66
C SER A 377 32.45 29.61 18.86
N LEU A 378 31.32 29.12 19.44
CA LEU A 378 31.33 28.16 20.56
C LEU A 378 32.03 26.85 20.14
N ALA A 379 31.75 26.33 18.96
CA ALA A 379 32.37 25.10 18.48
C ALA A 379 33.90 25.24 18.33
N ILE A 380 34.34 26.32 17.71
CA ILE A 380 35.79 26.55 17.53
C ILE A 380 36.48 26.84 18.88
N MET A 381 35.83 27.62 19.74
CA MET A 381 36.36 27.90 21.09
C MET A 381 36.57 26.62 21.88
N ASN A 382 35.61 25.65 21.83
CA ASN A 382 35.77 24.35 22.48
C ASN A 382 36.95 23.56 21.94
N LEU A 383 37.23 23.59 20.66
CA LEU A 383 38.39 22.90 20.05
C LEU A 383 39.71 23.52 20.55
N VAL A 384 39.81 24.85 20.48
CA VAL A 384 41.01 25.57 20.90
C VAL A 384 41.25 25.44 22.42
N GLU A 385 40.17 25.55 23.22
CA GLU A 385 40.26 25.36 24.70
C GLU A 385 40.71 23.95 25.05
N ASN A 386 40.25 22.92 24.35
CA ASN A 386 40.74 21.55 24.50
C ASN A 386 42.23 21.43 24.16
N GLY A 387 42.66 21.98 23.05
CA GLY A 387 44.09 22.02 22.67
C GLY A 387 44.96 22.65 23.74
N ILE A 388 44.50 23.74 24.39
CA ILE A 388 45.22 24.39 25.50
C ILE A 388 45.22 23.50 26.76
N LYS A 389 44.11 22.95 27.15
CA LYS A 389 43.94 22.15 28.38
C LYS A 389 44.71 20.83 28.38
N TYR A 390 44.70 20.15 27.23
CA TYR A 390 45.31 18.83 27.08
C TYR A 390 46.73 18.86 26.50
N ASN A 391 47.36 20.04 26.45
CA ASN A 391 48.71 20.17 25.93
C ASN A 391 49.79 19.57 26.87
N GLY A 392 49.52 19.37 28.15
CA GLY A 392 50.34 18.52 29.02
C GLY A 392 51.63 19.13 29.60
N ASN A 393 51.75 20.46 29.77
CA ASN A 393 52.93 21.13 30.31
C ASN A 393 54.26 20.83 29.59
N GLN A 394 54.20 20.63 28.28
CA GLN A 394 55.39 20.49 27.46
C GLN A 394 56.13 21.83 27.37
N LYS A 395 57.50 21.81 27.35
CA LYS A 395 58.31 23.02 27.34
C LYS A 395 58.07 23.95 26.15
N ASP A 396 57.51 23.42 25.06
CA ASP A 396 57.24 24.16 23.81
C ASP A 396 55.79 23.82 23.33
N GLY A 397 54.81 23.95 24.25
CA GLY A 397 53.40 23.69 23.95
C GLY A 397 52.81 24.72 22.98
N TYR A 398 52.18 24.28 21.93
CA TYR A 398 51.49 25.17 20.99
C TYR A 398 50.08 24.69 20.63
N VAL A 399 49.26 25.66 20.27
CA VAL A 399 47.97 25.42 19.56
C VAL A 399 47.94 26.34 18.37
N GLN A 400 47.89 25.76 17.16
CA GLN A 400 47.86 26.48 15.91
C GLN A 400 46.47 26.34 15.26
N VAL A 401 45.84 27.45 14.93
CA VAL A 401 44.62 27.50 14.13
C VAL A 401 44.98 27.92 12.72
N THR A 402 44.59 27.11 11.72
CA THR A 402 44.85 27.43 10.31
C THR A 402 43.53 27.60 9.60
N LEU A 403 43.32 28.74 8.93
CA LEU A 403 42.18 29.04 8.08
C LEU A 403 42.58 28.89 6.62
N ASP A 404 41.83 28.09 5.86
CA ASP A 404 41.98 27.97 4.41
C ASP A 404 40.60 27.83 3.78
N ALA A 405 40.48 28.04 2.48
CA ALA A 405 39.26 27.87 1.73
C ALA A 405 39.50 27.44 0.30
N ASP A 406 38.56 26.72 -0.27
CA ASP A 406 38.42 26.56 -1.70
C ASP A 406 37.18 27.31 -2.22
N HIS A 407 36.75 27.04 -3.43
CA HIS A 407 35.59 27.70 -4.05
C HIS A 407 34.24 27.24 -3.50
N GLN A 408 34.21 26.24 -2.61
CA GLN A 408 32.95 25.67 -2.06
C GLN A 408 32.97 25.60 -0.54
N PHE A 409 34.14 25.39 0.07
CA PHE A 409 34.25 25.10 1.51
C PHE A 409 35.27 25.99 2.20
N CYS A 410 34.98 26.31 3.44
CA CYS A 410 35.94 26.86 4.41
C CYS A 410 36.49 25.70 5.25
N TYR A 411 37.80 25.71 5.48
CA TYR A 411 38.54 24.73 6.26
C TYR A 411 39.18 25.40 7.45
N ILE A 412 38.88 24.91 8.66
CA ILE A 412 39.53 25.36 9.88
C ILE A 412 40.23 24.16 10.50
N ARG A 413 41.54 24.23 10.63
CA ARG A 413 42.38 23.21 11.27
C ARG A 413 42.79 23.74 12.62
N VAL A 414 42.53 22.98 13.69
CA VAL A 414 43.05 23.26 15.04
C VAL A 414 44.02 22.14 15.38
N GLU A 415 45.29 22.46 15.54
CA GLU A 415 46.38 21.53 15.80
C GLU A 415 47.02 21.85 17.12
N ASP A 416 47.25 20.84 17.96
CA ASP A 416 48.00 20.90 19.21
C ASP A 416 49.08 19.83 19.23
N ASN A 417 50.15 20.07 20.00
CA ASN A 417 51.19 19.09 20.29
C ASN A 417 51.04 18.47 21.68
N GLY A 418 49.79 18.28 22.15
CA GLY A 418 49.48 17.78 23.46
C GLY A 418 49.66 16.26 23.62
N ILE A 419 48.96 15.71 24.60
CA ILE A 419 49.06 14.29 24.96
C ILE A 419 48.53 13.32 23.87
N GLY A 420 47.74 13.81 22.90
CA GLY A 420 47.12 12.99 21.88
C GLY A 420 45.99 12.11 22.40
N ILE A 421 45.32 11.42 21.47
CA ILE A 421 44.13 10.58 21.73
C ILE A 421 44.38 9.19 21.14
N PRO A 422 44.25 8.10 21.95
CA PRO A 422 44.39 6.74 21.45
C PRO A 422 43.43 6.44 20.28
N GLU A 423 43.83 5.59 19.36
CA GLU A 423 43.07 5.30 18.12
C GLU A 423 41.68 4.75 18.39
N ASP A 424 41.56 3.87 19.39
CA ASP A 424 40.30 3.27 19.83
C ASP A 424 39.30 4.28 20.46
N GLN A 425 39.82 5.46 20.87
CA GLN A 425 39.02 6.52 21.50
C GLN A 425 38.64 7.66 20.53
N GLN A 426 39.25 7.75 19.35
CA GLN A 426 39.10 8.90 18.44
C GLN A 426 37.69 9.08 17.89
N GLU A 427 36.91 8.01 17.71
CA GLU A 427 35.50 8.10 17.34
C GLU A 427 34.62 8.41 18.56
N LEU A 428 34.99 7.87 19.72
CA LEU A 428 34.21 7.97 20.95
C LEU A 428 34.31 9.35 21.62
N VAL A 429 35.35 10.12 21.39
CA VAL A 429 35.51 11.48 22.00
C VAL A 429 34.41 12.47 21.56
N PHE A 430 33.66 12.16 20.51
CA PHE A 430 32.51 12.94 20.07
C PHE A 430 31.18 12.48 20.71
N GLU A 431 31.20 11.36 21.46
CA GLU A 431 30.01 10.88 22.17
C GLU A 431 29.78 11.73 23.43
N ARG A 432 28.50 11.86 23.82
CA ARG A 432 28.08 12.66 24.96
C ARG A 432 28.63 12.05 26.26
N PHE A 433 29.24 12.88 27.15
CA PHE A 433 29.85 12.50 28.42
C PHE A 433 31.08 11.57 28.30
N HIS A 434 31.58 11.34 27.09
CA HIS A 434 32.76 10.51 26.90
C HIS A 434 34.03 11.26 27.30
N ARG A 435 34.94 10.56 27.97
CA ARG A 435 36.26 11.07 28.43
C ARG A 435 37.28 9.95 28.34
N VAL A 436 38.42 10.23 27.73
CA VAL A 436 39.53 9.27 27.58
C VAL A 436 40.12 8.90 28.96
N ASP A 437 40.23 9.88 29.88
CA ASP A 437 40.69 9.70 31.26
C ASP A 437 39.80 10.46 32.24
N LYS A 438 38.99 9.70 33.03
CA LYS A 438 38.04 10.25 34.00
C LYS A 438 38.69 10.92 35.20
N ALA A 439 39.89 10.50 35.59
CA ALA A 439 40.58 11.04 36.74
C ALA A 439 41.20 12.42 36.42
N ARG A 440 41.97 12.49 35.37
CA ARG A 440 42.65 13.73 34.93
C ARG A 440 41.68 14.81 34.44
N SER A 441 40.57 14.41 33.84
CA SER A 441 39.58 15.37 33.35
C SER A 441 38.70 15.98 34.44
N ARG A 442 38.69 15.41 35.68
CA ARG A 442 38.09 16.06 36.85
C ARG A 442 38.91 17.25 37.30
N GLU A 443 40.23 17.15 37.31
CA GLU A 443 41.13 18.25 37.66
C GLU A 443 41.10 19.40 36.66
N THR A 444 40.91 19.07 35.34
CA THR A 444 40.88 20.08 34.27
C THR A 444 39.47 20.63 33.99
N GLY A 445 38.43 20.20 34.76
CA GLY A 445 37.04 20.73 34.66
C GLY A 445 36.29 20.40 33.36
N GLY A 446 36.65 19.32 32.69
CA GLY A 446 35.96 18.90 31.45
C GLY A 446 34.57 18.33 31.73
N THR A 447 33.54 18.73 30.95
CA THR A 447 32.16 18.22 31.04
C THR A 447 31.92 16.95 30.22
N GLY A 448 32.80 16.63 29.26
CA GLY A 448 32.58 15.58 28.27
C GLY A 448 31.50 15.89 27.26
N LEU A 449 30.98 17.13 27.23
CA LEU A 449 29.93 17.57 26.31
C LEU A 449 30.47 18.47 25.19
N GLY A 450 31.62 19.13 25.40
CA GLY A 450 32.15 20.14 24.48
C GLY A 450 32.35 19.63 23.04
N LEU A 451 32.99 18.46 22.86
CA LEU A 451 33.21 17.87 21.54
C LEU A 451 31.91 17.36 20.89
N ALA A 452 30.95 16.83 21.68
CA ALA A 452 29.63 16.46 21.21
C ALA A 452 28.85 17.68 20.70
N ILE A 453 28.87 18.79 21.45
CA ILE A 453 28.30 20.08 21.05
C ILE A 453 28.96 20.61 19.79
N THR A 454 30.29 20.53 19.71
CA THR A 454 31.06 20.94 18.53
C THR A 454 30.63 20.17 17.27
N LYS A 455 30.55 18.84 17.36
CA LYS A 455 30.10 17.99 16.26
C LYS A 455 28.70 18.36 15.81
N GLU A 456 27.77 18.54 16.73
CA GLU A 456 26.38 18.91 16.44
C GLU A 456 26.26 20.28 15.74
N ILE A 457 27.00 21.29 16.24
CA ILE A 457 27.06 22.62 15.62
C ILE A 457 27.57 22.53 14.19
N ILE A 458 28.65 21.78 13.94
CA ILE A 458 29.24 21.63 12.62
C ILE A 458 28.27 20.90 11.68
N LEU A 459 27.58 19.87 12.14
CA LEU A 459 26.55 19.16 11.38
C LEU A 459 25.36 20.07 11.04
N LEU A 460 24.90 20.90 11.97
CA LEU A 460 23.85 21.90 11.71
C LEU A 460 24.26 22.91 10.63
N HIS A 461 25.56 23.21 10.51
CA HIS A 461 26.13 24.05 9.42
C HIS A 461 26.42 23.25 8.15
N GLN A 462 25.91 22.01 8.00
CA GLN A 462 26.17 21.11 6.87
C GLN A 462 27.66 20.81 6.68
N GLY A 463 28.42 20.93 7.74
CA GLY A 463 29.86 20.69 7.78
C GLY A 463 30.23 19.27 8.18
N MET A 464 31.52 19.06 8.28
CA MET A 464 32.15 17.83 8.74
C MET A 464 33.32 18.17 9.67
N ILE A 465 33.51 17.40 10.74
CA ILE A 465 34.67 17.42 11.59
C ILE A 465 35.42 16.09 11.47
N ARG A 466 36.75 16.14 11.37
CA ARG A 466 37.63 14.97 11.37
C ARG A 466 38.72 15.16 12.40
N LEU A 467 39.05 14.10 13.14
CA LEU A 467 40.13 14.03 14.09
C LEU A 467 41.24 13.12 13.55
N THR A 468 42.48 13.55 13.70
CA THR A 468 43.69 12.75 13.52
C THR A 468 44.58 13.00 14.72
N SER A 469 44.95 11.95 15.46
CA SER A 469 45.73 12.12 16.69
C SER A 469 46.66 10.92 16.90
N GLU A 470 47.79 11.18 17.54
CA GLU A 470 48.76 10.16 17.95
C GLU A 470 49.21 10.44 19.39
N VAL A 471 49.17 9.41 20.22
CA VAL A 471 49.54 9.55 21.65
C VAL A 471 50.96 10.08 21.79
N GLY A 472 51.15 11.18 22.53
CA GLY A 472 52.42 11.85 22.75
C GLY A 472 52.87 12.80 21.64
N LYS A 473 52.09 12.90 20.53
CA LYS A 473 52.41 13.84 19.43
C LYS A 473 51.39 14.97 19.28
N GLY A 474 50.21 14.80 19.85
CA GLY A 474 49.15 15.79 19.81
C GLY A 474 47.95 15.39 18.93
N SER A 475 47.06 16.35 18.70
CA SER A 475 45.81 16.13 17.94
C SER A 475 45.56 17.22 16.92
N THR A 476 44.92 16.84 15.81
CA THR A 476 44.50 17.75 14.75
C THR A 476 43.04 17.57 14.47
N PHE A 477 42.25 18.60 14.72
CA PHE A 477 40.82 18.68 14.36
C PHE A 477 40.69 19.47 13.06
N LEU A 478 40.14 18.86 12.03
CA LEU A 478 39.82 19.49 10.76
C LEU A 478 38.32 19.70 10.64
N VAL A 479 37.88 20.95 10.65
CA VAL A 479 36.49 21.37 10.42
C VAL A 479 36.36 21.84 8.98
N ARG A 480 35.35 21.36 8.29
CA ARG A 480 34.98 21.79 6.94
C ARG A 480 33.49 22.22 6.95
N ILE A 481 33.21 23.43 6.47
CA ILE A 481 31.85 23.94 6.30
C ILE A 481 31.67 24.51 4.89
N PRO A 482 30.47 24.44 4.28
CA PRO A 482 30.17 25.11 3.02
C PRO A 482 30.22 26.63 3.19
N LEU A 483 30.73 27.38 2.21
CA LEU A 483 30.72 28.83 2.21
C LEU A 483 29.31 29.41 2.17
N LYS A 484 28.40 28.74 1.42
CA LYS A 484 26.98 29.06 1.33
C LYS A 484 26.15 27.89 1.84
N TYR A 485 25.18 28.18 2.66
CA TYR A 485 24.28 27.16 3.17
C TYR A 485 23.32 26.71 2.08
N ILE A 486 23.28 25.40 1.81
CA ILE A 486 22.37 24.81 0.83
C ILE A 486 21.05 24.51 1.55
N GLU A 487 19.99 25.28 1.27
CA GLU A 487 18.65 24.93 1.77
C GLU A 487 18.23 23.59 1.17
N SER A 488 18.25 22.54 1.97
CA SER A 488 17.65 21.28 1.59
C SER A 488 16.15 21.49 1.46
N SER A 489 15.66 21.64 0.23
CA SER A 489 14.22 21.66 -0.05
C SER A 489 13.61 20.37 0.45
N THR A 490 12.83 20.44 1.52
CA THR A 490 12.01 19.32 1.99
C THR A 490 11.16 18.82 0.80
N PRO A 491 10.96 17.49 0.62
CA PRO A 491 10.21 16.94 -0.52
C PRO A 491 8.85 17.60 -0.79
N ALA A 492 8.23 18.16 0.25
CA ALA A 492 7.00 18.94 0.16
C ALA A 492 7.17 20.31 -0.51
N GLN A 493 8.33 20.97 -0.34
CA GLN A 493 8.62 22.28 -0.96
C GLN A 493 9.10 22.12 -2.41
N ALA A 494 9.82 21.05 -2.73
CA ALA A 494 10.19 20.69 -4.10
C ALA A 494 8.96 20.38 -4.97
N ALA A 495 7.91 19.78 -4.39
CA ALA A 495 6.63 19.52 -5.07
C ALA A 495 5.85 20.82 -5.32
N SER A 496 5.86 21.79 -4.39
CA SER A 496 5.18 23.07 -4.55
C SER A 496 5.89 24.00 -5.56
N GLN A 497 7.23 24.02 -5.58
CA GLN A 497 8.01 24.78 -6.57
C GLN A 497 7.88 24.21 -7.99
N LYS A 498 7.80 22.86 -8.14
CA LYS A 498 7.52 22.23 -9.43
C LYS A 498 6.11 22.57 -9.95
N LYS A 499 5.14 22.72 -9.04
CA LYS A 499 3.76 23.09 -9.37
C LYS A 499 3.66 24.56 -9.81
N SER A 500 4.33 25.47 -9.10
CA SER A 500 4.35 26.90 -9.45
C SER A 500 5.12 27.19 -10.76
N ARG A 501 6.19 26.45 -11.06
CA ARG A 501 6.90 26.53 -12.35
C ARG A 501 6.06 26.02 -13.52
N ARG A 502 5.29 24.94 -13.34
CA ARG A 502 4.33 24.43 -14.35
C ARG A 502 3.16 25.39 -14.60
N GLU A 503 2.68 26.09 -13.57
CA GLU A 503 1.60 27.08 -13.71
C GLU A 503 2.09 28.38 -14.37
N ARG A 504 3.35 28.80 -14.13
CA ARG A 504 3.94 29.95 -14.85
C ARG A 504 4.25 29.63 -16.30
N GLY A 505 4.70 28.41 -16.64
CA GLY A 505 4.87 27.95 -18.02
C GLY A 505 3.58 27.97 -18.84
N LYS A 506 2.47 27.48 -18.26
CA LYS A 506 1.15 27.50 -18.92
C LYS A 506 0.53 28.91 -19.09
N ARG A 507 0.89 29.89 -18.25
CA ARG A 507 0.45 31.29 -18.40
C ARG A 507 1.29 32.06 -19.43
N GLY A 508 2.49 31.60 -19.75
CA GLY A 508 3.32 32.19 -20.81
C GLY A 508 2.85 31.79 -22.22
N GLU A 509 2.36 30.55 -22.39
CA GLU A 509 1.85 30.05 -23.69
C GLU A 509 0.45 30.61 -24.05
N ALA A 510 -0.35 31.00 -23.04
CA ALA A 510 -1.70 31.56 -23.27
C ALA A 510 -1.72 33.07 -23.55
N ARG A 511 -0.57 33.76 -23.68
CA ARG A 511 -0.43 35.18 -24.03
C ARG A 511 0.31 35.41 -25.34
N GLY A 512 0.58 34.37 -26.11
CA GLY A 512 1.28 34.43 -27.40
C GLY A 512 0.43 33.94 -28.58
N GLU A 513 -0.90 33.82 -28.44
CA GLU A 513 -1.86 33.70 -29.55
C GLU A 513 -2.77 34.93 -29.64
#